data_afca7c7076830a79b35c360b3731e438
#
_entry.id   afca7c7076830a79b35c360b3731e438
#
_cell.length_a   1.000
_cell.length_b   1.000
_cell.length_c   1.000
_cell.angle_alpha   90.00
_cell.angle_beta   90.00
_cell.angle_gamma   90.00
#
_symmetry.space_group_name_H-M   'P 1'
#
loop_
_entity.id
_entity.type
_entity.pdbx_description
1 polymer ?
#
loop_
_entity_poly.entity_id
_entity_poly.type
_entity_poly.pdbx_seq_one_letter_code
_entity_poly.pdbx_strand_id
1 'polypeptide(L)'
;MAALAEGLNILNHANAGHQDHETDAETTPLRHPENYQYDFDLKEVAEVWRRGSVIGSWLLDLTSAALLEDPHLENFEGRVSDSGEGRWTVQAAIEEAVPTPVISAALFARFSSRGQDDFAEKIMSAMRYEFGGHHEKNGSS
;
A
#
# COMPACT_ATOMS: atom_id res chain seq x y z
N MET A 1 0.18 -11.88 1.09
CA MET A 1 1.16 -10.92 0.57
C MET A 1 0.68 -9.48 0.81
N ALA A 2 -0.46 -9.04 0.25
CA ALA A 2 -0.92 -7.65 0.35
C ALA A 2 -0.97 -7.13 1.80
N ALA A 3 -1.66 -7.80 2.71
CA ALA A 3 -1.76 -7.37 4.11
C ALA A 3 -0.40 -7.24 4.82
N LEU A 4 0.57 -8.10 4.50
CA LEU A 4 1.94 -7.99 5.02
C LEU A 4 2.64 -6.73 4.46
N ALA A 5 2.50 -6.48 3.17
CA ALA A 5 3.07 -5.31 2.52
C ALA A 5 2.45 -4.01 3.06
N GLU A 6 1.13 -3.97 3.25
CA GLU A 6 0.42 -2.82 3.87
C GLU A 6 0.92 -2.55 5.29
N GLY A 7 1.11 -3.60 6.10
CA GLY A 7 1.66 -3.45 7.46
C GLY A 7 3.07 -2.87 7.47
N LEU A 8 3.97 -3.36 6.61
CA LEU A 8 5.32 -2.81 6.47
C LEU A 8 5.28 -1.36 5.93
N ASN A 9 4.37 -1.06 5.00
CA ASN A 9 4.23 0.29 4.47
C ASN A 9 3.75 1.30 5.54
N ILE A 10 2.87 0.90 6.46
CA ILE A 10 2.49 1.73 7.61
C ILE A 10 3.73 2.06 8.46
N LEU A 11 4.58 1.08 8.73
CA LEU A 11 5.81 1.30 9.51
C LEU A 11 6.83 2.15 8.75
N ASN A 12 6.89 2.02 7.43
CA ASN A 12 7.74 2.86 6.58
C ASN A 12 7.37 4.36 6.65
N HIS A 13 6.10 4.67 6.91
CA HIS A 13 5.60 6.04 7.03
C HIS A 13 5.38 6.49 8.49
N ALA A 14 5.92 5.74 9.46
CA ALA A 14 5.74 6.05 10.88
C ALA A 14 6.45 7.33 11.34
N ASN A 15 7.20 8.00 10.45
CA ASN A 15 7.87 9.28 10.67
C ASN A 15 7.08 10.48 10.11
N ALA A 16 5.83 10.31 9.71
CA ALA A 16 5.00 11.36 9.14
C ALA A 16 4.87 12.61 10.05
N GLY A 17 5.04 12.46 11.36
CA GLY A 17 5.02 13.58 12.33
C GLY A 17 6.27 14.47 12.30
N HIS A 18 7.32 14.09 11.57
CA HIS A 18 8.50 14.94 11.33
C HIS A 18 8.38 15.74 10.02
N GLN A 19 7.38 15.43 9.19
CA GLN A 19 7.22 16.08 7.90
C GLN A 19 6.37 17.35 8.04
N ASP A 20 6.81 18.43 7.41
CA ASP A 20 5.99 19.63 7.27
C ASP A 20 4.87 19.37 6.26
N HIS A 21 3.64 19.38 6.75
CA HIS A 21 2.46 19.24 5.90
C HIS A 21 1.80 20.61 5.70
N GLU A 22 1.57 20.99 4.45
CA GLU A 22 0.71 22.13 4.15
C GLU A 22 -0.69 21.88 4.72
N THR A 23 -1.15 22.79 5.58
CA THR A 23 -2.50 22.74 6.14
C THR A 23 -3.40 23.66 5.33
N ASP A 24 -4.26 23.10 4.52
CA ASP A 24 -5.26 23.81 3.74
C ASP A 24 -6.63 23.11 3.84
N ALA A 25 -7.63 23.63 3.11
CA ALA A 25 -8.99 23.12 3.12
C ALA A 25 -9.09 21.68 2.52
N GLU A 26 -8.05 21.19 1.85
CA GLU A 26 -8.02 19.90 1.16
C GLU A 26 -7.12 18.86 1.84
N THR A 27 -6.34 19.28 2.84
CA THR A 27 -5.38 18.43 3.54
C THR A 27 -5.81 18.25 5.00
N THR A 28 -6.09 17.01 5.40
CA THR A 28 -6.37 16.70 6.79
C THR A 28 -5.07 16.63 7.58
N PRO A 29 -4.83 17.51 8.57
CA PRO A 29 -3.62 17.47 9.38
C PRO A 29 -3.59 16.25 10.29
N LEU A 30 -2.39 15.81 10.66
CA LEU A 30 -2.21 14.82 11.71
C LEU A 30 -2.75 15.36 13.03
N ARG A 31 -3.61 14.60 13.72
CA ARG A 31 -4.19 15.01 15.01
C ARG A 31 -3.18 14.98 16.15
N HIS A 32 -2.24 14.05 16.08
CA HIS A 32 -1.24 13.77 17.10
C HIS A 32 0.11 13.47 16.44
N PRO A 33 0.78 14.47 15.83
CA PRO A 33 2.04 14.25 15.11
C PRO A 33 3.14 13.66 16.00
N GLU A 34 3.09 13.90 17.32
CA GLU A 34 4.00 13.32 18.29
C GLU A 34 3.96 11.79 18.35
N ASN A 35 2.88 11.17 17.87
CA ASN A 35 2.73 9.70 17.83
C ASN A 35 3.28 9.08 16.54
N TYR A 36 3.80 9.87 15.61
CA TYR A 36 4.29 9.44 14.30
C TYR A 36 5.70 9.96 14.03
N GLN A 37 6.61 9.73 14.99
CA GLN A 37 8.00 10.22 14.96
C GLN A 37 9.00 9.07 15.11
N TYR A 38 8.76 7.97 14.36
CA TYR A 38 9.59 6.77 14.44
C TYR A 38 10.22 6.48 13.08
N ASP A 39 11.52 6.24 13.08
CA ASP A 39 12.28 5.70 11.96
C ASP A 39 12.57 4.21 12.22
N PHE A 40 11.78 3.33 11.62
CA PHE A 40 11.96 1.89 11.76
C PHE A 40 12.93 1.36 10.71
N ASP A 41 13.89 0.56 11.15
CA ASP A 41 14.63 -0.33 10.25
C ASP A 41 13.73 -1.51 9.88
N LEU A 42 13.13 -1.46 8.70
CA LEU A 42 12.18 -2.48 8.23
C LEU A 42 12.83 -3.86 8.05
N LYS A 43 14.12 -3.92 7.79
CA LYS A 43 14.89 -5.17 7.74
C LYS A 43 14.88 -5.84 9.12
N GLU A 44 15.16 -5.08 10.17
CA GLU A 44 15.13 -5.60 11.55
C GLU A 44 13.70 -5.96 11.99
N VAL A 45 12.70 -5.18 11.59
CA VAL A 45 11.29 -5.52 11.83
C VAL A 45 10.92 -6.85 11.16
N ALA A 46 11.27 -7.03 9.89
CA ALA A 46 11.01 -8.28 9.18
C ALA A 46 11.73 -9.47 9.82
N GLU A 47 12.96 -9.28 10.31
CA GLU A 47 13.71 -10.31 11.02
C GLU A 47 13.06 -10.71 12.35
N VAL A 48 12.54 -9.77 13.13
CA VAL A 48 11.77 -10.03 14.35
C VAL A 48 10.49 -10.81 14.00
N TRP A 49 9.76 -10.40 12.97
CA TRP A 49 8.51 -11.05 12.57
C TRP A 49 8.74 -12.50 12.11
N ARG A 50 9.79 -12.75 11.34
CA ARG A 50 10.05 -14.10 10.81
C ARG A 50 10.49 -15.09 11.88
N ARG A 51 11.18 -14.64 12.94
CA ARG A 51 11.75 -15.51 13.99
C ARG A 51 10.95 -15.54 15.28
N GLY A 52 10.33 -14.42 15.63
CA GLY A 52 9.73 -14.18 16.95
C GLY A 52 8.22 -13.95 16.92
N SER A 53 7.53 -14.18 15.82
CA SER A 53 6.09 -13.94 15.71
C SER A 53 5.30 -15.15 15.20
N VAL A 54 3.99 -15.12 15.43
CA VAL A 54 3.03 -16.13 14.95
C VAL A 54 2.87 -16.15 13.42
N ILE A 55 3.26 -15.08 12.71
CA ILE A 55 3.19 -14.97 11.25
C ILE A 55 4.43 -15.50 10.52
N GLY A 56 5.34 -16.14 11.21
CA GLY A 56 6.54 -16.76 10.60
C GLY A 56 6.16 -17.67 9.41
N SER A 57 6.80 -17.45 8.26
CA SER A 57 6.49 -18.16 7.00
C SER A 57 7.64 -18.03 6.00
N TRP A 58 7.69 -18.93 5.02
CA TRP A 58 8.64 -18.80 3.92
C TRP A 58 8.49 -17.46 3.16
N LEU A 59 7.25 -16.95 3.01
CA LEU A 59 7.03 -15.61 2.43
C LEU A 59 7.75 -14.52 3.23
N LEU A 60 7.72 -14.61 4.55
CA LEU A 60 8.38 -13.64 5.42
C LEU A 60 9.91 -13.79 5.39
N ASP A 61 10.43 -15.01 5.23
CA ASP A 61 11.86 -15.24 4.97
C ASP A 61 12.32 -14.56 3.70
N LEU A 62 11.54 -14.67 2.60
CA LEU A 62 11.83 -14.00 1.34
C LEU A 62 11.73 -12.47 1.47
N THR A 63 10.78 -11.96 2.25
CA THR A 63 10.63 -10.51 2.53
C THR A 63 11.86 -9.99 3.28
N SER A 64 12.29 -10.70 4.33
CA SER A 64 13.49 -10.34 5.09
C SER A 64 14.75 -10.34 4.22
N ALA A 65 14.90 -11.34 3.34
CA ALA A 65 16.02 -11.41 2.41
C ALA A 65 16.04 -10.22 1.43
N ALA A 66 14.89 -9.86 0.87
CA ALA A 66 14.77 -8.71 -0.04
C ALA A 66 15.15 -7.39 0.66
N LEU A 67 14.65 -7.15 1.87
CA LEU A 67 14.97 -5.95 2.65
C LEU A 67 16.42 -5.93 3.16
N LEU A 68 17.06 -7.09 3.33
CA LEU A 68 18.48 -7.18 3.66
C LEU A 68 19.35 -6.75 2.48
N GLU A 69 18.96 -7.13 1.26
CA GLU A 69 19.68 -6.80 0.02
C GLU A 69 19.45 -5.34 -0.40
N ASP A 70 18.20 -4.88 -0.34
CA ASP A 70 17.78 -3.53 -0.74
C ASP A 70 16.77 -2.98 0.29
N PRO A 71 17.23 -2.28 1.36
CA PRO A 71 16.36 -1.81 2.44
C PRO A 71 15.26 -0.83 2.00
N HIS A 72 15.45 -0.12 0.89
CA HIS A 72 14.49 0.85 0.35
C HIS A 72 13.75 0.32 -0.88
N LEU A 73 14.04 -0.91 -1.33
CA LEU A 73 13.45 -1.55 -2.50
C LEU A 73 13.55 -0.70 -3.79
N GLU A 74 14.64 0.06 -3.94
CA GLU A 74 14.87 0.99 -5.04
C GLU A 74 14.95 0.29 -6.41
N ASN A 75 15.22 -1.02 -6.41
CA ASN A 75 15.25 -1.84 -7.62
C ASN A 75 13.86 -2.29 -8.11
N PHE A 76 12.79 -1.89 -7.41
CA PHE A 76 11.41 -2.30 -7.71
C PHE A 76 10.50 -1.10 -7.95
N GLU A 77 9.75 -1.12 -9.04
CA GLU A 77 8.84 -0.05 -9.45
C GLU A 77 7.42 -0.16 -8.86
N GLY A 78 7.18 -1.11 -7.98
CA GLY A 78 5.86 -1.35 -7.38
C GLY A 78 4.79 -1.89 -8.34
N ARG A 79 5.18 -2.28 -9.56
CA ARG A 79 4.28 -2.85 -10.58
C ARG A 79 4.11 -4.35 -10.39
N VAL A 80 2.94 -4.76 -9.90
CA VAL A 80 2.67 -6.17 -9.55
C VAL A 80 1.84 -6.86 -10.64
N SER A 81 2.46 -7.82 -11.33
CA SER A 81 1.77 -8.66 -12.31
C SER A 81 0.88 -9.71 -11.64
N ASP A 82 -0.12 -10.19 -12.36
CA ASP A 82 -0.90 -11.37 -11.98
C ASP A 82 -0.79 -12.44 -13.08
N SER A 83 -0.60 -13.69 -12.68
CA SER A 83 -0.49 -14.86 -13.55
C SER A 83 -1.81 -15.59 -13.75
N GLY A 84 -2.90 -15.10 -13.19
CA GLY A 84 -4.26 -15.58 -13.39
C GLY A 84 -4.89 -16.29 -12.20
N GLU A 85 -4.11 -16.86 -11.28
CA GLU A 85 -4.62 -17.64 -10.15
C GLU A 85 -5.56 -16.84 -9.25
N GLY A 86 -5.26 -15.57 -9.00
CA GLY A 86 -6.13 -14.67 -8.24
C GLY A 86 -7.47 -14.44 -8.94
N ARG A 87 -7.46 -14.30 -10.27
CA ARG A 87 -8.68 -14.15 -11.08
C ARG A 87 -9.54 -15.40 -11.03
N TRP A 88 -8.93 -16.57 -11.23
CA TRP A 88 -9.64 -17.84 -11.22
C TRP A 88 -10.22 -18.14 -9.83
N THR A 89 -9.50 -17.80 -8.77
CA THR A 89 -9.99 -17.95 -7.40
C THR A 89 -11.23 -17.08 -7.14
N VAL A 90 -11.20 -15.82 -7.56
CA VAL A 90 -12.36 -14.91 -7.40
C VAL A 90 -13.55 -15.38 -8.27
N GLN A 91 -13.29 -15.85 -9.49
CA GLN A 91 -14.32 -16.40 -10.35
C GLN A 91 -14.98 -17.64 -9.73
N ALA A 92 -14.18 -18.58 -9.20
CA ALA A 92 -14.70 -19.75 -8.49
C ALA A 92 -15.56 -19.35 -7.29
N ALA A 93 -15.11 -18.37 -6.50
CA ALA A 93 -15.87 -17.86 -5.36
C ALA A 93 -17.23 -17.26 -5.77
N ILE A 94 -17.30 -16.59 -6.93
CA ILE A 94 -18.57 -16.07 -7.48
C ILE A 94 -19.49 -17.22 -7.87
N GLU A 95 -18.99 -18.23 -8.58
CA GLU A 95 -19.77 -19.41 -8.99
C GLU A 95 -20.30 -20.20 -7.78
N GLU A 96 -19.50 -20.29 -6.72
CA GLU A 96 -19.84 -20.99 -5.49
C GLU A 96 -20.66 -20.13 -4.50
N ALA A 97 -20.92 -18.86 -4.79
CA ALA A 97 -21.55 -17.88 -3.90
C ALA A 97 -20.81 -17.71 -2.55
N VAL A 98 -19.47 -17.81 -2.55
CA VAL A 98 -18.61 -17.67 -1.36
C VAL A 98 -18.00 -16.26 -1.32
N PRO A 99 -18.12 -15.52 -0.21
CA PRO A 99 -17.53 -14.19 -0.11
C PRO A 99 -16.01 -14.24 0.05
N THR A 100 -15.28 -13.48 -0.78
CA THR A 100 -13.80 -13.39 -0.74
C THR A 100 -13.31 -11.93 -0.78
N PRO A 101 -13.71 -11.06 0.19
CA PRO A 101 -13.40 -9.63 0.13
C PRO A 101 -11.89 -9.35 0.15
N VAL A 102 -11.11 -10.06 0.94
CA VAL A 102 -9.66 -9.84 1.08
C VAL A 102 -8.91 -10.25 -0.18
N ILE A 103 -9.24 -11.41 -0.76
CA ILE A 103 -8.61 -11.88 -2.02
C ILE A 103 -8.98 -10.96 -3.17
N SER A 104 -10.22 -10.51 -3.25
CA SER A 104 -10.69 -9.58 -4.28
C SER A 104 -9.97 -8.24 -4.18
N ALA A 105 -9.87 -7.65 -2.99
CA ALA A 105 -9.13 -6.41 -2.78
C ALA A 105 -7.65 -6.55 -3.19
N ALA A 106 -6.99 -7.63 -2.80
CA ALA A 106 -5.61 -7.91 -3.17
C ALA A 106 -5.42 -8.09 -4.70
N LEU A 107 -6.39 -8.67 -5.40
CA LEU A 107 -6.38 -8.79 -6.86
C LEU A 107 -6.52 -7.41 -7.52
N PHE A 108 -7.48 -6.60 -7.08
CA PHE A 108 -7.71 -5.27 -7.66
C PHE A 108 -6.55 -4.31 -7.38
N ALA A 109 -5.91 -4.38 -6.21
CA ALA A 109 -4.69 -3.62 -5.93
C ALA A 109 -3.56 -3.91 -6.96
N ARG A 110 -3.48 -5.15 -7.49
CA ARG A 110 -2.54 -5.46 -8.58
C ARG A 110 -2.91 -4.77 -9.90
N PHE A 111 -4.20 -4.57 -10.16
CA PHE A 111 -4.64 -3.83 -11.34
C PHE A 111 -4.28 -2.35 -11.20
N SER A 112 -4.54 -1.75 -10.04
CA SER A 112 -4.17 -0.37 -9.72
C SER A 112 -2.65 -0.15 -9.85
N SER A 113 -1.83 -1.06 -9.36
CA SER A 113 -0.37 -0.96 -9.45
C SER A 113 0.16 -0.90 -10.90
N ARG A 114 -0.70 -1.15 -11.90
CA ARG A 114 -0.37 -1.09 -13.32
C ARG A 114 -1.08 0.06 -14.06
N GLY A 115 -1.69 0.99 -13.31
CA GLY A 115 -2.37 2.16 -13.85
C GLY A 115 -3.74 1.85 -14.49
N GLN A 116 -4.40 0.74 -14.10
CA GLN A 116 -5.71 0.39 -14.67
C GLN A 116 -6.85 1.22 -14.06
N ASP A 117 -6.58 2.01 -13.06
CA ASP A 117 -7.50 2.95 -12.40
C ASP A 117 -7.28 4.43 -12.79
N ASP A 118 -6.23 4.77 -13.55
CA ASP A 118 -5.87 6.15 -13.94
C ASP A 118 -7.05 6.95 -14.48
N PHE A 119 -7.90 6.32 -15.31
CA PHE A 119 -9.05 7.02 -15.88
C PHE A 119 -10.13 7.29 -14.84
N ALA A 120 -10.36 6.38 -13.89
CA ALA A 120 -11.32 6.56 -12.81
C ALA A 120 -10.85 7.69 -11.87
N GLU A 121 -9.56 7.76 -11.58
CA GLU A 121 -8.97 8.84 -10.77
C GLU A 121 -9.10 10.19 -11.45
N LYS A 122 -8.85 10.28 -12.76
CA LYS A 122 -9.07 11.50 -13.55
C LYS A 122 -10.53 11.95 -13.54
N ILE A 123 -11.48 11.03 -13.62
CA ILE A 123 -12.92 11.36 -13.53
C ILE A 123 -13.24 11.89 -12.13
N MET A 124 -12.73 11.29 -11.06
CA MET A 124 -12.96 11.79 -9.69
C MET A 124 -12.39 13.18 -9.51
N SER A 125 -11.19 13.46 -10.02
CA SER A 125 -10.59 14.77 -10.00
C SER A 125 -11.41 15.80 -10.77
N ALA A 126 -11.86 15.47 -11.98
CA ALA A 126 -12.73 16.33 -12.76
C ALA A 126 -14.06 16.63 -12.06
N MET A 127 -14.68 15.62 -11.43
CA MET A 127 -15.91 15.82 -10.64
C MET A 127 -15.67 16.76 -9.45
N ARG A 128 -14.54 16.66 -8.75
CA ARG A 128 -14.18 17.56 -7.65
C ARG A 128 -14.01 19.01 -8.14
N TYR A 129 -13.38 19.17 -9.30
CA TYR A 129 -13.22 20.49 -9.92
C TYR A 129 -14.57 21.12 -10.27
N GLU A 130 -15.46 20.39 -10.96
CA GLU A 130 -16.78 20.90 -11.35
C GLU A 130 -17.70 21.16 -10.14
N PHE A 131 -17.59 20.35 -9.09
CA PHE A 131 -18.42 20.49 -7.89
C PHE A 131 -18.00 21.65 -6.99
N GLY A 132 -16.68 21.88 -6.80
CA GLY A 132 -16.19 22.85 -5.82
C GLY A 132 -15.01 23.71 -6.29
N GLY A 133 -14.59 23.62 -7.55
CA GLY A 133 -13.43 24.35 -8.10
C GLY A 133 -12.08 23.86 -7.56
N HIS A 134 -12.03 22.65 -7.01
CA HIS A 134 -10.80 22.07 -6.46
C HIS A 134 -9.84 21.66 -7.56
N HIS A 135 -8.71 22.37 -7.68
CA HIS A 135 -7.64 22.02 -8.61
C HIS A 135 -6.74 20.92 -8.05
N GLU A 136 -6.27 20.03 -8.91
CA GLU A 136 -5.22 19.08 -8.53
C GLU A 136 -3.97 19.84 -8.06
N LYS A 137 -3.41 19.41 -6.93
CA LYS A 137 -2.09 19.87 -6.51
C LYS A 137 -1.05 19.25 -7.44
N ASN A 138 -0.14 20.05 -7.98
CA ASN A 138 1.00 19.52 -8.72
C ASN A 138 1.78 18.63 -7.76
N GLY A 139 1.88 17.34 -8.10
CA GLY A 139 2.65 16.39 -7.33
C GLY A 139 4.09 16.88 -7.22
N SER A 140 4.46 17.41 -6.07
CA SER A 140 5.87 17.51 -5.69
C SER A 140 6.31 16.09 -5.33
N SER A 141 7.11 15.53 -6.24
CA SER A 141 7.86 14.27 -6.07
C SER A 141 8.75 14.33 -4.86
#